data_1b41a556f474011a73f620a790042e68
#
_entry.id   1b41a556f474011a73f620a790042e68
#
_cell.length_a   1.000
_cell.length_b   1.000
_cell.length_c   1.000
_cell.angle_alpha   90.00
_cell.angle_beta   90.00
_cell.angle_gamma   90.00
#
_symmetry.space_group_name_H-M   'P 1'
#
loop_
_entity.id
_entity.type
_entity.pdbx_description
1 polymer ?
#
loop_
_entity_poly.entity_id
_entity_poly.type
_entity_poly.pdbx_seq_one_letter_code
_entity_poly.pdbx_strand_id
1 'polypeptide(L)'
;MVFFIAGYPKAGTTSLYDYLGSHPDVFLPEIKEPHYFTEDYPGAREVTTEDSYRGLYRDAEPHQLLGDASASVIHSGVAIDRICERNPQAKFIVLIRDPVAAVRSFHAELLHNLNEEVADFERAWRLQAARAEGRDIPGTCREPRLLQYWEIFDYRKQLPVFFNKVPETQRLLLVFEEFFANPRAGYRQVQAFLGLEDDGRSDFGAVNAARQHRVRWLAETHRKMVDGNGPMYRSLKSGISWLGIHPSDILARFNRKPGGKPAISAAFEAELREHFRPDVKTVEHLLGRRIEHWRH
;
A
#
# COMPACT_ATOMS: atom_id res chain seq x y z
N MET A 1 18.19 -6.97 11.80
CA MET A 1 17.84 -7.25 10.37
C MET A 1 16.63 -6.41 10.02
N VAL A 2 16.55 -5.88 8.79
CA VAL A 2 15.42 -5.05 8.35
C VAL A 2 14.68 -5.77 7.22
N PHE A 3 13.34 -5.73 7.23
CA PHE A 3 12.52 -6.23 6.13
C PHE A 3 11.54 -5.17 5.64
N PHE A 4 11.09 -5.31 4.40
CA PHE A 4 10.16 -4.41 3.75
C PHE A 4 8.93 -5.19 3.28
N ILE A 5 7.73 -4.74 3.72
CA ILE A 5 6.47 -5.17 3.12
C ILE A 5 6.21 -4.23 1.94
N ALA A 6 6.79 -4.59 0.82
CA ALA A 6 6.58 -3.91 -0.45
C ALA A 6 5.39 -4.54 -1.18
N GLY A 7 5.02 -3.99 -2.29
CA GLY A 7 3.98 -4.58 -3.11
C GLY A 7 3.09 -3.52 -3.74
N TYR A 8 2.13 -4.00 -4.49
CA TYR A 8 1.26 -3.09 -5.19
C TYR A 8 0.12 -2.60 -4.29
N PRO A 9 -0.36 -1.38 -4.49
CA PRO A 9 -1.51 -0.90 -3.76
C PRO A 9 -2.67 -1.90 -3.84
N LYS A 10 -3.39 -2.08 -2.73
CA LYS A 10 -4.55 -3.00 -2.63
C LYS A 10 -4.23 -4.50 -2.78
N ALA A 11 -2.95 -4.88 -2.69
CA ALA A 11 -2.52 -6.28 -2.69
C ALA A 11 -2.45 -6.91 -1.28
N GLY A 12 -2.99 -6.25 -0.24
CA GLY A 12 -3.10 -6.84 1.10
C GLY A 12 -1.95 -6.53 2.06
N THR A 13 -1.09 -5.56 1.75
CA THR A 13 0.03 -5.14 2.61
C THR A 13 -0.42 -4.73 4.01
N THR A 14 -1.60 -4.13 4.17
CA THR A 14 -2.15 -3.75 5.48
C THR A 14 -2.46 -4.97 6.35
N SER A 15 -3.07 -6.02 5.78
CA SER A 15 -3.35 -7.22 6.54
C SER A 15 -2.07 -7.94 6.96
N LEU A 16 -1.08 -8.01 6.08
CA LEU A 16 0.22 -8.59 6.44
C LEU A 16 0.95 -7.76 7.51
N TYR A 17 0.87 -6.42 7.43
CA TYR A 17 1.37 -5.53 8.46
C TYR A 17 0.70 -5.83 9.82
N ASP A 18 -0.63 -5.94 9.86
CA ASP A 18 -1.36 -6.25 11.09
C ASP A 18 -1.01 -7.63 11.64
N TYR A 19 -0.79 -8.62 10.76
CA TYR A 19 -0.41 -9.97 11.17
C TYR A 19 1.00 -9.99 11.78
N LEU A 20 1.97 -9.38 11.11
CA LEU A 20 3.35 -9.31 11.60
C LEU A 20 3.51 -8.39 12.81
N GLY A 21 2.73 -7.32 12.91
CA GLY A 21 2.79 -6.38 14.03
C GLY A 21 2.38 -6.97 15.38
N SER A 22 1.75 -8.13 15.39
CA SER A 22 1.45 -8.87 16.63
C SER A 22 2.48 -9.96 16.98
N HIS A 23 3.47 -10.19 16.12
CA HIS A 23 4.53 -11.16 16.39
C HIS A 23 5.54 -10.58 17.41
N PRO A 24 5.89 -11.31 18.48
CA PRO A 24 6.76 -10.78 19.55
C PRO A 24 8.15 -10.35 19.06
N ASP A 25 8.70 -11.04 18.07
CA ASP A 25 10.04 -10.78 17.52
C ASP A 25 10.03 -9.79 16.33
N VAL A 26 8.94 -9.06 16.14
CA VAL A 26 8.79 -8.07 15.05
C VAL A 26 8.45 -6.72 15.64
N PHE A 27 9.09 -5.69 15.12
CA PHE A 27 8.73 -4.30 15.38
C PHE A 27 8.31 -3.61 14.07
N LEU A 28 7.10 -3.11 14.03
CA LEU A 28 6.56 -2.28 12.97
C LEU A 28 6.15 -0.92 13.55
N PRO A 29 6.58 0.20 12.96
CA PRO A 29 6.27 1.52 13.49
C PRO A 29 4.78 1.86 13.34
N GLU A 30 4.23 2.71 14.21
CA GLU A 30 2.84 3.16 14.13
C GLU A 30 2.49 3.84 12.79
N ILE A 31 3.45 4.55 12.21
CA ILE A 31 3.31 5.11 10.84
C ILE A 31 3.53 3.96 9.87
N LYS A 32 2.43 3.40 9.37
CA LYS A 32 2.45 2.22 8.49
C LYS A 32 3.21 2.47 7.20
N GLU A 33 3.06 3.51 6.51
CA GLU A 33 3.68 3.79 5.20
C GLU A 33 4.52 5.06 5.28
N PRO A 34 5.73 5.02 5.92
CA PRO A 34 6.56 6.21 6.04
C PRO A 34 7.06 6.75 4.70
N HIS A 35 7.15 5.90 3.67
CA HIS A 35 7.60 6.24 2.32
C HIS A 35 8.96 6.96 2.28
N TYR A 36 9.83 6.72 3.25
CA TYR A 36 11.11 7.42 3.40
C TYR A 36 12.02 7.25 2.20
N PHE A 37 12.11 6.04 1.63
CA PHE A 37 13.00 5.72 0.52
C PHE A 37 12.46 6.11 -0.87
N THR A 38 11.19 6.50 -0.98
CA THR A 38 10.54 6.80 -2.26
C THR A 38 10.60 8.29 -2.59
N GLU A 39 11.80 8.83 -2.74
CA GLU A 39 12.03 10.27 -2.97
C GLU A 39 11.47 10.77 -4.30
N ASP A 40 11.27 9.88 -5.25
CA ASP A 40 10.60 10.15 -6.52
C ASP A 40 9.07 10.27 -6.41
N TYR A 41 8.50 10.06 -5.19
CA TYR A 41 7.09 10.31 -4.84
C TYR A 41 7.01 11.32 -3.67
N PRO A 42 7.48 12.56 -3.84
CA PRO A 42 7.63 13.50 -2.72
C PRO A 42 6.31 13.82 -2.00
N GLY A 43 5.20 13.87 -2.74
CA GLY A 43 3.86 14.14 -2.19
C GLY A 43 3.25 12.98 -1.40
N ALA A 44 3.81 11.77 -1.50
CA ALA A 44 3.37 10.60 -0.74
C ALA A 44 4.18 10.39 0.55
N ARG A 45 5.33 11.05 0.71
CA ARG A 45 6.23 10.81 1.84
C ARG A 45 5.68 11.41 3.14
N GLU A 46 5.51 10.54 4.15
CA GLU A 46 5.16 10.96 5.52
C GLU A 46 6.42 11.28 6.34
N VAL A 47 7.54 10.65 6.01
CA VAL A 47 8.84 10.86 6.68
C VAL A 47 9.90 11.24 5.65
N THR A 48 10.57 12.37 5.86
CA THR A 48 11.51 12.97 4.88
C THR A 48 12.95 13.05 5.37
N THR A 49 13.20 12.95 6.69
CA THR A 49 14.55 13.03 7.26
C THR A 49 14.99 11.70 7.86
N GLU A 50 16.29 11.45 7.88
CA GLU A 50 16.87 10.25 8.46
C GLU A 50 16.59 10.16 9.96
N ASP A 51 16.71 11.25 10.69
CA ASP A 51 16.46 11.28 12.13
C ASP A 51 15.00 10.92 12.46
N SER A 52 14.06 11.45 11.68
CA SER A 52 12.64 11.09 11.82
C SER A 52 12.39 9.62 11.47
N TYR A 53 13.05 9.10 10.43
CA TYR A 53 12.91 7.69 10.04
C TYR A 53 13.50 6.76 11.10
N ARG A 54 14.70 7.05 11.61
CA ARG A 54 15.30 6.30 12.73
C ARG A 54 14.45 6.38 14.00
N GLY A 55 13.87 7.55 14.25
CA GLY A 55 12.99 7.80 15.39
C GLY A 55 11.75 6.90 15.42
N LEU A 56 11.31 6.38 14.27
CA LEU A 56 10.18 5.43 14.19
C LEU A 56 10.47 4.11 14.94
N TYR A 57 11.73 3.75 15.09
CA TYR A 57 12.18 2.45 15.64
C TYR A 57 12.83 2.58 17.02
N ARG A 58 12.69 3.74 17.70
CA ARG A 58 13.35 3.99 19.00
C ARG A 58 12.93 3.03 20.10
N ASP A 59 11.68 2.55 20.02
CA ASP A 59 11.07 1.71 21.05
C ASP A 59 11.19 0.20 20.72
N ALA A 60 11.93 -0.14 19.66
CA ALA A 60 12.17 -1.53 19.27
C ALA A 60 13.17 -2.20 20.23
N GLU A 61 12.84 -3.43 20.62
CA GLU A 61 13.74 -4.27 21.43
C GLU A 61 14.88 -4.82 20.56
N PRO A 62 16.08 -5.07 21.16
CA PRO A 62 17.27 -5.50 20.40
C PRO A 62 17.11 -6.81 19.61
N HIS A 63 16.20 -7.69 20.01
CA HIS A 63 15.94 -8.97 19.35
C HIS A 63 14.96 -8.87 18.19
N GLN A 64 14.17 -7.80 18.12
CA GLN A 64 13.11 -7.66 17.14
C GLN A 64 13.65 -7.36 15.73
N LEU A 65 13.02 -7.96 14.72
CA LEU A 65 13.18 -7.59 13.32
C LEU A 65 12.43 -6.29 13.05
N LEU A 66 13.11 -5.33 12.45
CA LEU A 66 12.52 -4.03 12.10
C LEU A 66 11.86 -4.12 10.74
N GLY A 67 10.59 -3.74 10.63
CA GLY A 67 9.84 -3.76 9.38
C GLY A 67 9.40 -2.38 8.92
N ASP A 68 9.41 -2.15 7.61
CA ASP A 68 8.83 -0.99 6.91
C ASP A 68 7.76 -1.48 5.93
N ALA A 69 6.56 -0.93 5.97
CA ALA A 69 5.44 -1.36 5.13
C ALA A 69 5.05 -0.33 4.07
N SER A 70 6.04 0.30 3.44
CA SER A 70 5.84 1.25 2.35
C SER A 70 5.61 0.51 1.02
N ALA A 71 4.34 0.35 0.64
CA ALA A 71 3.96 -0.34 -0.59
C ALA A 71 4.61 0.29 -1.85
N SER A 72 4.82 1.61 -1.86
CA SER A 72 5.43 2.35 -2.96
C SER A 72 6.87 1.93 -3.33
N VAL A 73 7.57 1.18 -2.48
CA VAL A 73 8.94 0.71 -2.73
C VAL A 73 9.04 -0.02 -4.07
N ILE A 74 8.03 -0.84 -4.44
CA ILE A 74 8.10 -1.65 -5.66
C ILE A 74 7.99 -0.82 -6.95
N HIS A 75 7.22 0.26 -6.95
CA HIS A 75 7.02 1.11 -8.12
C HIS A 75 7.90 2.37 -8.12
N SER A 76 8.66 2.61 -7.07
CA SER A 76 9.68 3.67 -7.03
C SER A 76 10.90 3.30 -7.86
N GLY A 77 11.40 4.25 -8.66
CA GLY A 77 12.60 4.06 -9.46
C GLY A 77 13.90 4.08 -8.66
N VAL A 78 13.86 4.55 -7.40
CA VAL A 78 15.06 4.78 -6.57
C VAL A 78 15.08 4.00 -5.25
N ALA A 79 13.91 3.60 -4.73
CA ALA A 79 13.79 3.08 -3.38
C ALA A 79 14.59 1.79 -3.16
N ILE A 80 14.52 0.83 -4.09
CA ILE A 80 15.20 -0.47 -3.95
C ILE A 80 16.72 -0.28 -3.85
N ASP A 81 17.31 0.57 -4.71
CA ASP A 81 18.75 0.83 -4.70
C ASP A 81 19.18 1.44 -3.37
N ARG A 82 18.47 2.48 -2.91
CA ARG A 82 18.74 3.14 -1.62
C ARG A 82 18.60 2.21 -0.42
N ILE A 83 17.61 1.31 -0.45
CA ILE A 83 17.42 0.31 0.61
C ILE A 83 18.59 -0.67 0.60
N CYS A 84 18.96 -1.21 -0.56
CA CYS A 84 20.04 -2.18 -0.70
C CYS A 84 21.42 -1.58 -0.36
N GLU A 85 21.67 -0.33 -0.74
CA GLU A 85 22.89 0.40 -0.35
C GLU A 85 23.01 0.55 1.16
N ARG A 86 21.90 0.91 1.84
CA ARG A 86 21.87 1.12 3.29
C ARG A 86 21.83 -0.18 4.08
N ASN A 87 21.10 -1.17 3.58
CA ASN A 87 20.88 -2.46 4.20
C ASN A 87 21.08 -3.60 3.18
N PRO A 88 22.32 -4.03 2.90
CA PRO A 88 22.61 -5.06 1.90
C PRO A 88 21.96 -6.42 2.19
N GLN A 89 21.50 -6.63 3.43
CA GLN A 89 20.79 -7.85 3.89
C GLN A 89 19.29 -7.63 4.05
N ALA A 90 18.74 -6.53 3.52
CA ALA A 90 17.30 -6.26 3.59
C ALA A 90 16.50 -7.38 2.91
N LYS A 91 15.42 -7.81 3.55
CA LYS A 91 14.46 -8.76 2.99
C LYS A 91 13.22 -8.04 2.48
N PHE A 92 12.70 -8.47 1.36
CA PHE A 92 11.53 -7.87 0.72
C PHE A 92 10.41 -8.90 0.58
N ILE A 93 9.23 -8.58 1.10
CA ILE A 93 8.00 -9.34 0.89
C ILE A 93 7.15 -8.52 -0.08
N VAL A 94 6.98 -9.01 -1.29
CA VAL A 94 6.24 -8.33 -2.35
C VAL A 94 4.89 -9.01 -2.54
N LEU A 95 3.82 -8.26 -2.29
CA LEU A 95 2.47 -8.73 -2.55
C LEU A 95 1.98 -8.20 -3.90
N ILE A 96 1.49 -9.11 -4.72
CA ILE A 96 0.86 -8.83 -6.02
C ILE A 96 -0.59 -9.30 -6.01
N ARG A 97 -1.40 -8.75 -6.88
CA ARG A 97 -2.82 -9.06 -7.01
C ARG A 97 -3.23 -9.00 -8.47
N ASP A 98 -4.36 -9.63 -8.86
CA ASP A 98 -4.98 -9.39 -10.17
C ASP A 98 -4.98 -7.87 -10.46
N PRO A 99 -4.23 -7.42 -11.49
CA PRO A 99 -4.03 -5.99 -11.73
C PRO A 99 -5.35 -5.27 -12.02
N VAL A 100 -6.32 -5.92 -12.66
CA VAL A 100 -7.65 -5.32 -12.90
C VAL A 100 -8.40 -5.13 -11.58
N ALA A 101 -8.37 -6.11 -10.69
CA ALA A 101 -9.00 -5.99 -9.38
C ALA A 101 -8.28 -4.97 -8.49
N ALA A 102 -6.95 -4.92 -8.57
CA ALA A 102 -6.11 -4.02 -7.78
C ALA A 102 -6.28 -2.56 -8.20
N VAL A 103 -6.21 -2.24 -9.50
CA VAL A 103 -6.34 -0.86 -10.00
C VAL A 103 -7.72 -0.28 -9.72
N ARG A 104 -8.79 -1.06 -9.85
CA ARG A 104 -10.15 -0.63 -9.46
C ARG A 104 -10.25 -0.30 -7.97
N SER A 105 -9.65 -1.14 -7.14
CA SER A 105 -9.63 -0.92 -5.70
C SER A 105 -8.75 0.27 -5.31
N PHE A 106 -7.70 0.53 -6.06
CA PHE A 106 -6.82 1.69 -5.87
C PHE A 106 -7.50 3.00 -6.24
N HIS A 107 -8.21 3.05 -7.38
CA HIS A 107 -9.04 4.20 -7.73
C HIS A 107 -10.05 4.54 -6.62
N ALA A 108 -10.74 3.53 -6.06
CA ALA A 108 -11.65 3.75 -4.93
C ALA A 108 -10.95 4.30 -3.69
N GLU A 109 -9.69 3.91 -3.44
CA GLU A 109 -8.87 4.46 -2.36
C GLU A 109 -8.45 5.90 -2.62
N LEU A 110 -8.05 6.23 -3.84
CA LEU A 110 -7.70 7.60 -4.20
C LEU A 110 -8.89 8.55 -4.06
N LEU A 111 -10.11 8.11 -4.44
CA LEU A 111 -11.34 8.84 -4.15
C LEU A 111 -11.57 9.03 -2.64
N HIS A 112 -11.37 7.95 -1.86
CA HIS A 112 -11.53 7.98 -0.42
C HIS A 112 -10.55 8.96 0.24
N ASN A 113 -9.31 9.01 -0.24
CA ASN A 113 -8.24 9.86 0.30
C ASN A 113 -8.19 11.25 -0.37
N LEU A 114 -9.18 11.59 -1.21
CA LEU A 114 -9.28 12.87 -1.91
C LEU A 114 -8.10 13.17 -2.86
N ASN A 115 -7.38 12.15 -3.30
CA ASN A 115 -6.36 12.28 -4.35
C ASN A 115 -6.96 12.17 -5.75
N GLU A 116 -8.19 11.64 -5.86
CA GLU A 116 -8.98 11.55 -7.09
C GLU A 116 -10.37 12.17 -6.84
N GLU A 117 -10.98 12.77 -7.87
CA GLU A 117 -12.33 13.33 -7.78
C GLU A 117 -13.29 12.79 -8.85
N VAL A 118 -12.75 12.13 -9.88
CA VAL A 118 -13.54 11.52 -10.94
C VAL A 118 -14.03 10.14 -10.47
N ALA A 119 -15.31 10.06 -10.08
CA ALA A 119 -15.89 8.83 -9.53
C ALA A 119 -16.01 7.70 -10.56
N ASP A 120 -16.19 8.04 -11.84
CA ASP A 120 -16.21 7.07 -12.92
C ASP A 120 -14.79 6.61 -13.24
N PHE A 121 -14.51 5.31 -13.03
CA PHE A 121 -13.15 4.77 -13.19
C PHE A 121 -12.71 4.74 -14.65
N GLU A 122 -13.60 4.46 -15.61
CA GLU A 122 -13.23 4.49 -17.01
C GLU A 122 -12.80 5.90 -17.43
N ARG A 123 -13.55 6.92 -17.03
CA ARG A 123 -13.18 8.31 -17.26
C ARG A 123 -11.85 8.67 -16.60
N ALA A 124 -11.65 8.28 -15.34
CA ALA A 124 -10.38 8.51 -14.62
C ALA A 124 -9.20 7.84 -15.33
N TRP A 125 -9.40 6.60 -15.82
CA TRP A 125 -8.42 5.86 -16.61
C TRP A 125 -8.03 6.59 -17.90
N ARG A 126 -9.01 7.15 -18.63
CA ARG A 126 -8.76 7.91 -19.87
C ARG A 126 -8.02 9.23 -19.65
N LEU A 127 -8.05 9.79 -18.44
CA LEU A 127 -7.39 11.06 -18.13
C LEU A 127 -5.88 10.94 -17.88
N GLN A 128 -5.30 9.74 -17.80
CA GLN A 128 -3.91 9.55 -17.44
C GLN A 128 -2.93 10.33 -18.32
N ALA A 129 -3.14 10.37 -19.66
CA ALA A 129 -2.30 11.12 -20.57
C ALA A 129 -2.32 12.63 -20.29
N ALA A 130 -3.52 13.22 -20.07
CA ALA A 130 -3.66 14.63 -19.72
C ALA A 130 -3.00 14.95 -18.37
N ARG A 131 -3.11 14.03 -17.41
CA ARG A 131 -2.51 14.15 -16.08
C ARG A 131 -0.98 14.05 -16.10
N ALA A 132 -0.42 13.23 -16.99
CA ALA A 132 1.03 13.18 -17.22
C ALA A 132 1.59 14.52 -17.71
N GLU A 133 0.77 15.30 -18.44
CA GLU A 133 1.08 16.66 -18.91
C GLU A 133 0.72 17.76 -17.89
N GLY A 134 0.32 17.39 -16.66
CA GLY A 134 -0.03 18.33 -15.61
C GLY A 134 -1.45 18.90 -15.70
N ARG A 135 -2.33 18.38 -16.59
CA ARG A 135 -3.74 18.78 -16.76
C ARG A 135 -4.67 17.83 -15.99
N ASP A 136 -5.88 18.29 -15.67
CA ASP A 136 -6.94 17.50 -15.03
C ASP A 136 -6.49 16.78 -13.72
N ILE A 137 -5.61 17.43 -12.97
CA ILE A 137 -5.15 16.96 -11.65
C ILE A 137 -6.05 17.59 -10.59
N PRO A 138 -6.67 16.78 -9.69
CA PRO A 138 -7.46 17.32 -8.59
C PRO A 138 -6.62 18.25 -7.70
N GLY A 139 -7.15 19.41 -7.31
CA GLY A 139 -6.44 20.36 -6.46
C GLY A 139 -6.11 19.82 -5.05
N THR A 140 -6.74 18.70 -4.65
CA THR A 140 -6.48 17.99 -3.40
C THR A 140 -5.47 16.85 -3.56
N CYS A 141 -5.04 16.54 -4.77
CA CYS A 141 -4.07 15.48 -5.03
C CYS A 141 -2.67 15.92 -4.55
N ARG A 142 -2.09 15.13 -3.63
CA ARG A 142 -0.75 15.42 -3.09
C ARG A 142 0.36 14.89 -3.99
N GLU A 143 0.12 13.76 -4.66
CA GLU A 143 1.09 13.08 -5.49
C GLU A 143 0.45 12.71 -6.84
N PRO A 144 0.59 13.57 -7.86
CA PRO A 144 -0.04 13.37 -9.17
C PRO A 144 0.38 12.07 -9.87
N ARG A 145 1.57 11.53 -9.58
CA ARG A 145 2.02 10.26 -10.15
C ARG A 145 1.15 9.08 -9.75
N LEU A 146 0.45 9.15 -8.60
CA LEU A 146 -0.52 8.13 -8.19
C LEU A 146 -1.73 8.05 -9.13
N LEU A 147 -1.98 9.07 -9.94
CA LEU A 147 -3.04 9.09 -10.95
C LEU A 147 -2.63 8.44 -12.27
N GLN A 148 -1.38 7.99 -12.38
CA GLN A 148 -0.86 7.20 -13.50
C GLN A 148 -1.05 5.72 -13.20
N TYR A 149 -2.30 5.25 -13.29
CA TYR A 149 -2.68 3.88 -12.89
C TYR A 149 -1.86 2.80 -13.58
N TRP A 150 -1.59 2.94 -14.89
CA TRP A 150 -0.79 1.97 -15.65
C TRP A 150 0.68 1.92 -15.17
N GLU A 151 1.25 3.07 -14.75
CA GLU A 151 2.63 3.11 -14.25
C GLU A 151 2.75 2.47 -12.86
N ILE A 152 1.75 2.71 -11.99
CA ILE A 152 1.71 2.11 -10.65
C ILE A 152 1.61 0.59 -10.74
N PHE A 153 0.88 0.05 -11.71
CA PHE A 153 0.65 -1.39 -11.87
C PHE A 153 1.41 -2.01 -13.04
N ASP A 154 2.54 -1.43 -13.46
CA ASP A 154 3.40 -1.96 -14.53
C ASP A 154 4.29 -3.10 -14.02
N TYR A 155 3.67 -4.27 -13.77
CA TYR A 155 4.37 -5.47 -13.28
C TYR A 155 5.46 -5.93 -14.23
N ARG A 156 5.23 -5.82 -15.56
CA ARG A 156 6.17 -6.25 -16.59
C ARG A 156 7.48 -5.44 -16.58
N LYS A 157 7.45 -4.20 -16.14
CA LYS A 157 8.63 -3.34 -16.02
C LYS A 157 9.26 -3.44 -14.63
N GLN A 158 8.46 -3.37 -13.58
CA GLN A 158 8.94 -3.21 -12.20
C GLN A 158 9.45 -4.52 -11.60
N LEU A 159 8.74 -5.65 -11.79
CA LEU A 159 9.15 -6.92 -11.20
C LEU A 159 10.46 -7.46 -11.77
N PRO A 160 10.73 -7.46 -13.09
CA PRO A 160 12.03 -7.88 -13.60
C PRO A 160 13.19 -7.03 -13.05
N VAL A 161 13.01 -5.72 -12.93
CA VAL A 161 14.01 -4.82 -12.32
C VAL A 161 14.25 -5.20 -10.85
N PHE A 162 13.19 -5.42 -10.09
CA PHE A 162 13.28 -5.89 -8.70
C PHE A 162 14.01 -7.24 -8.61
N PHE A 163 13.63 -8.21 -9.43
CA PHE A 163 14.25 -9.55 -9.45
C PHE A 163 15.73 -9.53 -9.82
N ASN A 164 16.14 -8.60 -10.68
CA ASN A 164 17.55 -8.43 -11.03
C ASN A 164 18.38 -7.77 -9.92
N LYS A 165 17.76 -6.90 -9.11
CA LYS A 165 18.45 -6.14 -8.06
C LYS A 165 18.49 -6.87 -6.72
N VAL A 166 17.45 -7.65 -6.41
CA VAL A 166 17.30 -8.32 -5.10
C VAL A 166 17.55 -9.81 -5.25
N PRO A 167 18.51 -10.39 -4.51
CA PRO A 167 18.78 -11.84 -4.54
C PRO A 167 17.56 -12.67 -4.14
N GLU A 168 17.49 -13.91 -4.64
CA GLU A 168 16.37 -14.82 -4.36
C GLU A 168 16.18 -15.06 -2.86
N THR A 169 17.26 -15.19 -2.11
CA THR A 169 17.24 -15.39 -0.65
C THR A 169 16.71 -14.19 0.14
N GLN A 170 16.60 -13.02 -0.53
CA GLN A 170 16.15 -11.76 0.09
C GLN A 170 14.78 -11.29 -0.43
N ARG A 171 14.11 -12.08 -1.28
CA ARG A 171 12.81 -11.73 -1.81
C ARG A 171 11.80 -12.84 -1.64
N LEU A 172 10.56 -12.47 -1.31
CA LEU A 172 9.41 -13.36 -1.27
C LEU A 172 8.28 -12.70 -2.05
N LEU A 173 7.81 -13.35 -3.13
CA LEU A 173 6.67 -12.89 -3.91
C LEU A 173 5.42 -13.67 -3.52
N LEU A 174 4.37 -12.95 -3.11
CA LEU A 174 3.10 -13.52 -2.67
C LEU A 174 1.96 -13.04 -3.58
N VAL A 175 1.12 -13.97 -4.02
CA VAL A 175 -0.10 -13.68 -4.76
C VAL A 175 -1.25 -13.49 -3.77
N PHE A 176 -1.91 -12.33 -3.80
CA PHE A 176 -2.99 -11.95 -2.89
C PHE A 176 -4.08 -13.04 -2.79
N GLU A 177 -4.56 -13.52 -3.92
CA GLU A 177 -5.66 -14.48 -3.98
C GLU A 177 -5.29 -15.79 -3.28
N GLU A 178 -4.06 -16.25 -3.44
CA GLU A 178 -3.54 -17.48 -2.84
C GLU A 178 -3.27 -17.28 -1.34
N PHE A 179 -2.64 -16.17 -0.98
CA PHE A 179 -2.34 -15.84 0.40
C PHE A 179 -3.62 -15.77 1.24
N PHE A 180 -4.66 -15.09 0.73
CA PHE A 180 -5.92 -14.93 1.46
C PHE A 180 -6.89 -16.10 1.31
N ALA A 181 -6.66 -17.03 0.37
CA ALA A 181 -7.36 -18.31 0.36
C ALA A 181 -6.94 -19.22 1.54
N ASN A 182 -5.67 -19.13 1.96
CA ASN A 182 -5.14 -19.83 3.14
C ASN A 182 -4.17 -18.92 3.92
N PRO A 183 -4.70 -17.96 4.71
CA PRO A 183 -3.87 -16.95 5.37
C PRO A 183 -2.85 -17.56 6.35
N ARG A 184 -3.20 -18.68 7.01
CA ARG A 184 -2.28 -19.36 7.93
C ARG A 184 -1.07 -19.93 7.21
N ALA A 185 -1.27 -20.60 6.08
CA ALA A 185 -0.16 -21.13 5.29
C ALA A 185 0.71 -20.01 4.71
N GLY A 186 0.10 -18.96 4.17
CA GLY A 186 0.80 -17.78 3.68
C GLY A 186 1.60 -17.06 4.78
N TYR A 187 1.04 -16.92 5.97
CA TYR A 187 1.71 -16.28 7.10
C TYR A 187 2.92 -17.12 7.57
N ARG A 188 2.78 -18.44 7.66
CA ARG A 188 3.91 -19.34 7.96
C ARG A 188 5.03 -19.26 6.92
N GLN A 189 4.68 -19.11 5.64
CA GLN A 189 5.68 -18.89 4.59
C GLN A 189 6.45 -17.59 4.83
N VAL A 190 5.77 -16.52 5.25
CA VAL A 190 6.39 -15.25 5.62
C VAL A 190 7.29 -15.41 6.84
N GLN A 191 6.83 -16.07 7.90
CA GLN A 191 7.64 -16.33 9.09
C GLN A 191 8.91 -17.10 8.75
N ALA A 192 8.78 -18.21 8.00
CA ALA A 192 9.94 -19.01 7.57
C ALA A 192 10.93 -18.19 6.72
N PHE A 193 10.43 -17.35 5.81
CA PHE A 193 11.26 -16.45 5.00
C PHE A 193 12.02 -15.44 5.86
N LEU A 194 11.37 -14.87 6.87
CA LEU A 194 11.98 -13.92 7.80
C LEU A 194 12.92 -14.60 8.82
N GLY A 195 12.77 -15.90 9.05
CA GLY A 195 13.48 -16.66 10.09
C GLY A 195 12.83 -16.51 11.46
N LEU A 196 11.52 -16.28 11.48
CA LEU A 196 10.70 -16.18 12.68
C LEU A 196 10.13 -17.55 13.07
N GLU A 197 9.95 -17.77 14.35
CA GLU A 197 9.23 -18.93 14.87
C GLU A 197 7.71 -18.80 14.63
N ASP A 198 6.97 -19.92 14.62
CA ASP A 198 5.50 -19.90 14.52
C ASP A 198 4.91 -19.36 15.84
N ASP A 199 4.34 -18.17 15.81
CA ASP A 199 3.69 -17.55 16.98
C ASP A 199 2.33 -18.16 17.33
N GLY A 200 1.91 -19.21 16.61
CA GLY A 200 0.64 -19.90 16.84
C GLY A 200 -0.61 -19.14 16.40
N ARG A 201 -0.45 -18.04 15.63
CA ARG A 201 -1.57 -17.22 15.18
C ARG A 201 -2.61 -18.06 14.43
N SER A 202 -3.87 -17.99 14.88
CA SER A 202 -5.02 -18.67 14.28
C SER A 202 -6.11 -17.71 13.78
N ASP A 203 -6.13 -16.47 14.28
CA ASP A 203 -7.07 -15.44 13.83
C ASP A 203 -6.45 -14.56 12.76
N PHE A 204 -7.02 -14.62 11.56
CA PHE A 204 -6.65 -13.83 10.40
C PHE A 204 -7.87 -13.00 9.95
N GLY A 205 -8.36 -12.13 10.81
CA GLY A 205 -9.56 -11.31 10.63
C GLY A 205 -9.84 -10.86 9.20
N ALA A 206 -11.08 -10.56 8.89
CA ALA A 206 -11.53 -10.26 7.52
C ALA A 206 -10.74 -9.10 6.88
N VAL A 207 -10.31 -9.31 5.63
CA VAL A 207 -9.68 -8.25 4.78
C VAL A 207 -10.58 -7.02 4.72
N ASN A 208 -9.99 -5.84 4.90
CA ASN A 208 -10.69 -4.55 4.92
C ASN A 208 -11.65 -4.38 3.74
N ALA A 209 -12.95 -4.25 4.03
CA ALA A 209 -13.95 -3.89 3.03
C ALA A 209 -13.73 -2.45 2.52
N ALA A 210 -13.99 -2.22 1.23
CA ALA A 210 -13.93 -0.89 0.63
C ALA A 210 -14.86 0.09 1.36
N ARG A 211 -14.37 1.30 1.66
CA ARG A 211 -15.11 2.33 2.40
C ARG A 211 -15.24 3.60 1.55
N GLN A 212 -16.33 4.34 1.71
CA GLN A 212 -16.56 5.63 1.04
C GLN A 212 -16.93 6.69 2.08
N HIS A 213 -16.55 7.94 1.84
CA HIS A 213 -16.99 9.06 2.66
C HIS A 213 -18.46 9.40 2.38
N ARG A 214 -19.24 9.63 3.44
CA ARG A 214 -20.64 10.05 3.33
C ARG A 214 -20.77 11.49 2.83
N VAL A 215 -19.87 12.35 3.29
CA VAL A 215 -19.88 13.77 2.99
C VAL A 215 -18.45 14.24 2.72
N ARG A 216 -18.20 14.67 1.49
CA ARG A 216 -16.86 15.07 1.03
C ARG A 216 -16.26 16.22 1.84
N TRP A 217 -17.06 17.25 2.17
CA TRP A 217 -16.55 18.37 2.96
C TRP A 217 -16.10 17.99 4.38
N LEU A 218 -16.74 16.98 4.99
CA LEU A 218 -16.30 16.42 6.28
C LEU A 218 -14.97 15.68 6.16
N ALA A 219 -14.78 14.97 5.05
CA ALA A 219 -13.50 14.31 4.76
C ALA A 219 -12.38 15.33 4.51
N GLU A 220 -12.69 16.43 3.78
CA GLU A 220 -11.75 17.53 3.55
C GLU A 220 -11.40 18.27 4.86
N THR A 221 -12.38 18.47 5.73
CA THR A 221 -12.17 19.09 7.04
C THR A 221 -11.34 18.18 7.94
N HIS A 222 -11.64 16.88 7.96
CA HIS A 222 -10.85 15.88 8.68
C HIS A 222 -9.40 15.88 8.19
N ARG A 223 -9.20 15.86 6.88
CA ARG A 223 -7.86 15.89 6.26
C ARG A 223 -7.11 17.18 6.64
N LYS A 224 -7.75 18.35 6.53
CA LYS A 224 -7.15 19.63 6.95
C LYS A 224 -6.80 19.66 8.44
N MET A 225 -7.57 18.97 9.30
CA MET A 225 -7.26 18.82 10.72
C MET A 225 -6.04 17.92 10.95
N VAL A 226 -5.90 16.84 10.20
CA VAL A 226 -4.77 15.90 10.32
C VAL A 226 -3.50 16.50 9.72
N ASP A 227 -3.61 17.16 8.57
CA ASP A 227 -2.48 17.78 7.84
C ASP A 227 -2.05 19.12 8.46
N GLY A 228 -2.98 19.81 9.13
CA GLY A 228 -2.74 21.11 9.72
C GLY A 228 -2.19 21.02 11.14
N ASN A 229 -0.94 21.45 11.33
CA ASN A 229 -0.39 21.80 12.65
C ASN A 229 -1.07 23.04 13.27
N GLY A 230 -2.38 23.24 13.03
CA GLY A 230 -3.13 24.38 13.50
C GLY A 230 -3.27 24.40 15.03
N PRO A 231 -3.29 25.60 15.68
CA PRO A 231 -3.40 25.73 17.13
C PRO A 231 -4.67 25.05 17.68
N MET A 232 -5.73 24.98 16.89
CA MET A 232 -7.00 24.35 17.26
C MET A 232 -6.89 22.81 17.34
N TYR A 233 -6.10 22.17 16.49
CA TYR A 233 -5.83 20.73 16.55
C TYR A 233 -5.02 20.36 17.80
N ARG A 234 -4.01 21.17 18.14
CA ARG A 234 -3.20 20.98 19.36
C ARG A 234 -4.03 21.10 20.63
N SER A 235 -4.97 22.04 20.69
CA SER A 235 -5.85 22.25 21.85
C SER A 235 -6.89 21.13 22.00
N LEU A 236 -7.45 20.62 20.90
CA LEU A 236 -8.36 19.47 20.94
C LEU A 236 -7.62 18.16 21.28
N LYS A 237 -6.39 17.98 20.77
CA LYS A 237 -5.57 16.80 21.03
C LYS A 237 -5.22 16.68 22.52
N SER A 238 -4.88 17.80 23.19
CA SER A 238 -4.55 17.80 24.63
C SER A 238 -5.75 17.55 25.54
N GLY A 239 -6.97 17.88 25.10
CA GLY A 239 -8.19 17.71 25.90
C GLY A 239 -8.86 16.34 25.82
N ILE A 240 -8.69 15.63 24.70
CA ILE A 240 -9.40 14.36 24.41
C ILE A 240 -8.45 13.15 24.45
N SER A 241 -7.14 13.34 24.39
CA SER A 241 -6.15 12.25 24.50
C SER A 241 -6.26 11.49 25.85
N TRP A 242 -6.78 12.15 26.87
CA TRP A 242 -7.06 11.52 28.18
C TRP A 242 -8.18 10.45 28.13
N LEU A 243 -9.04 10.49 27.09
CA LEU A 243 -10.14 9.53 26.88
C LEU A 243 -9.79 8.41 25.86
N GLY A 244 -8.56 8.38 25.33
CA GLY A 244 -8.14 7.40 24.31
C GLY A 244 -8.88 7.52 22.97
N ILE A 245 -9.57 8.64 22.72
CA ILE A 245 -10.37 8.86 21.52
C ILE A 245 -9.79 10.03 20.73
N HIS A 246 -9.33 9.77 19.49
CA HIS A 246 -8.91 10.84 18.61
C HIS A 246 -10.13 11.50 17.94
N PRO A 247 -10.25 12.84 17.98
CA PRO A 247 -11.36 13.59 17.36
C PRO A 247 -11.51 13.28 15.86
N SER A 248 -10.38 13.01 15.19
CA SER A 248 -10.30 12.54 13.81
C SER A 248 -11.07 11.23 13.58
N ASP A 249 -11.02 10.28 14.51
CA ASP A 249 -11.64 8.96 14.37
C ASP A 249 -13.16 9.03 14.51
N ILE A 250 -13.66 9.96 15.33
CA ILE A 250 -15.10 10.20 15.48
C ILE A 250 -15.66 10.72 14.15
N LEU A 251 -15.07 11.77 13.58
CA LEU A 251 -15.48 12.36 12.31
C LEU A 251 -15.37 11.33 11.15
N ALA A 252 -14.29 10.56 11.12
CA ALA A 252 -14.09 9.50 10.15
C ALA A 252 -15.16 8.40 10.26
N ARG A 253 -15.53 8.01 11.49
CA ARG A 253 -16.52 6.97 11.76
C ARG A 253 -17.94 7.37 11.32
N PHE A 254 -18.33 8.63 11.53
CA PHE A 254 -19.63 9.15 11.09
C PHE A 254 -19.73 9.36 9.59
N ASN A 255 -18.61 9.61 8.90
CA ASN A 255 -18.57 9.92 7.48
C ASN A 255 -18.31 8.70 6.58
N ARG A 256 -18.10 7.50 7.13
CA ARG A 256 -17.78 6.28 6.36
C ARG A 256 -19.03 5.44 6.07
N LYS A 257 -19.19 5.05 4.80
CA LYS A 257 -20.15 4.02 4.37
C LYS A 257 -19.39 2.77 3.89
N PRO A 258 -19.96 1.57 4.04
CA PRO A 258 -19.50 0.43 3.25
C PRO A 258 -19.63 0.81 1.76
N GLY A 259 -18.53 0.86 1.05
CA GLY A 259 -18.50 1.17 -0.39
C GLY A 259 -18.24 -0.09 -1.18
N GLY A 260 -19.06 -0.36 -2.20
CA GLY A 260 -18.74 -1.34 -3.24
C GLY A 260 -17.67 -0.79 -4.19
N LYS A 261 -16.96 -1.67 -4.89
CA LYS A 261 -16.10 -1.25 -6.00
C LYS A 261 -16.98 -0.59 -7.06
N PRO A 262 -16.55 0.52 -7.71
CA PRO A 262 -17.28 1.08 -8.82
C PRO A 262 -17.56 0.01 -9.88
N ALA A 263 -18.80 -0.10 -10.31
CA ALA A 263 -19.15 -0.97 -11.42
C ALA A 263 -18.48 -0.40 -12.69
N ILE A 264 -17.88 -1.26 -13.48
CA ILE A 264 -17.32 -0.92 -14.80
C ILE A 264 -18.07 -1.71 -15.86
N SER A 265 -18.10 -1.19 -17.09
CA SER A 265 -18.70 -1.91 -18.22
C SER A 265 -17.89 -3.18 -18.52
N ALA A 266 -18.57 -4.22 -19.02
CA ALA A 266 -17.88 -5.45 -19.46
C ALA A 266 -16.86 -5.17 -20.59
N ALA A 267 -17.16 -4.20 -21.46
CA ALA A 267 -16.25 -3.78 -22.52
C ALA A 267 -14.96 -3.15 -21.95
N PHE A 268 -15.08 -2.28 -20.96
CA PHE A 268 -13.92 -1.66 -20.31
C PHE A 268 -13.14 -2.67 -19.46
N GLU A 269 -13.82 -3.62 -18.81
CA GLU A 269 -13.10 -4.70 -18.11
C GLU A 269 -12.29 -5.56 -19.10
N ALA A 270 -12.84 -5.91 -20.23
CA ALA A 270 -12.12 -6.64 -21.28
C ALA A 270 -10.90 -5.85 -21.81
N GLU A 271 -11.04 -4.53 -21.98
CA GLU A 271 -9.93 -3.64 -22.35
C GLU A 271 -8.82 -3.65 -21.29
N LEU A 272 -9.16 -3.54 -19.99
CA LEU A 272 -8.19 -3.60 -18.92
C LEU A 272 -7.46 -4.95 -18.87
N ARG A 273 -8.18 -6.07 -19.05
CA ARG A 273 -7.59 -7.40 -19.12
C ARG A 273 -6.62 -7.54 -20.28
N GLU A 274 -6.96 -6.99 -21.44
CA GLU A 274 -6.06 -6.96 -22.59
C GLU A 274 -4.83 -6.10 -22.30
N HIS A 275 -5.01 -4.91 -21.69
CA HIS A 275 -3.93 -4.02 -21.31
C HIS A 275 -2.95 -4.70 -20.37
N PHE A 276 -3.43 -5.40 -19.33
CA PHE A 276 -2.60 -6.07 -18.32
C PHE A 276 -2.19 -7.50 -18.68
N ARG A 277 -2.59 -8.01 -19.84
CA ARG A 277 -2.18 -9.37 -20.27
C ARG A 277 -0.66 -9.59 -20.31
N PRO A 278 0.17 -8.64 -20.79
CA PRO A 278 1.62 -8.77 -20.71
C PRO A 278 2.15 -8.83 -19.27
N ASP A 279 1.53 -8.08 -18.36
CA ASP A 279 1.89 -8.04 -16.96
C ASP A 279 1.63 -9.38 -16.27
N VAL A 280 0.47 -9.98 -16.52
CA VAL A 280 0.13 -11.33 -16.05
C VAL A 280 1.14 -12.37 -16.57
N LYS A 281 1.49 -12.32 -17.86
CA LYS A 281 2.50 -13.23 -18.44
C LYS A 281 3.87 -13.07 -17.79
N THR A 282 4.29 -11.84 -17.49
CA THR A 282 5.55 -11.57 -16.79
C THR A 282 5.54 -12.18 -15.40
N VAL A 283 4.47 -12.00 -14.64
CA VAL A 283 4.33 -12.59 -13.31
C VAL A 283 4.36 -14.12 -13.37
N GLU A 284 3.61 -14.73 -14.29
CA GLU A 284 3.59 -16.19 -14.50
C GLU A 284 4.99 -16.73 -14.85
N HIS A 285 5.74 -16.00 -15.69
CA HIS A 285 7.12 -16.35 -16.01
C HIS A 285 8.04 -16.31 -14.79
N LEU A 286 7.97 -15.24 -14.00
CA LEU A 286 8.78 -15.07 -12.79
C LEU A 286 8.45 -16.11 -11.69
N LEU A 287 7.19 -16.55 -11.62
CA LEU A 287 6.74 -17.58 -10.69
C LEU A 287 7.00 -19.02 -11.23
N GLY A 288 7.32 -19.17 -12.50
CA GLY A 288 7.45 -20.48 -13.15
C GLY A 288 6.14 -21.28 -13.25
N ARG A 289 4.99 -20.63 -13.09
CA ARG A 289 3.66 -21.24 -13.11
C ARG A 289 2.56 -20.29 -13.53
N ARG A 290 1.42 -20.85 -13.94
CA ARG A 290 0.22 -20.07 -14.27
C ARG A 290 -0.53 -19.60 -13.01
N ILE A 291 -1.26 -18.47 -13.15
CA ILE A 291 -2.15 -17.94 -12.12
C ILE A 291 -3.59 -17.97 -12.67
N GLU A 292 -4.27 -19.08 -12.44
CA GLU A 292 -5.61 -19.30 -13.00
C GLU A 292 -6.65 -18.25 -12.54
N HIS A 293 -6.52 -17.74 -11.30
CA HIS A 293 -7.42 -16.71 -10.74
C HIS A 293 -7.43 -15.38 -11.49
N TRP A 294 -6.43 -15.10 -12.34
CA TRP A 294 -6.30 -13.83 -13.07
C TRP A 294 -6.82 -13.91 -14.51
N ARG A 295 -7.41 -15.01 -14.89
CA ARG A 295 -7.80 -15.30 -16.29
C ARG A 295 -9.29 -15.14 -16.60
N HIS A 296 -10.11 -14.78 -15.61
CA HIS A 296 -11.58 -14.71 -15.73
C HIS A 296 -12.09 -13.29 -15.84
#